data_80a72df213fdb7491eab34bd20a1336e
#
_entry.id   80a72df213fdb7491eab34bd20a1336e
#
_cell.length_a   1.000
_cell.length_b   1.000
_cell.length_c   1.000
_cell.angle_alpha   90.00
_cell.angle_beta   90.00
_cell.angle_gamma   90.00
#
_symmetry.space_group_name_H-M   'P 1'
#
loop_
_entity.id
_entity.type
_entity.pdbx_description
1 polymer ?
#
loop_
_entity_poly.entity_id
_entity_poly.type
_entity_poly.pdbx_seq_one_letter_code
_entity_poly.pdbx_strand_id
1 'polypeptide(L)'
;MRYSYNDIRVDIHSSALKHGITRDDILAVASAYLVAYSLGDEHPARELRLGFTQSGLLLEVVVLVFDQGSELVIHAMKARRSYFDLLP
;
A
#
# COMPACT_ATOMS: atom_id res chain seq x y z
N MET A 1 19.30 1.76 18.30
CA MET A 1 18.30 1.35 17.32
C MET A 1 18.78 0.18 16.52
N ARG A 2 17.97 -0.77 16.33
CA ARG A 2 18.35 -1.90 15.49
C ARG A 2 17.23 -2.18 14.51
N TYR A 3 17.61 -2.77 13.42
CA TYR A 3 16.68 -3.13 12.36
C TYR A 3 16.63 -4.63 12.22
N SER A 4 15.47 -5.17 11.97
CA SER A 4 15.39 -6.52 11.46
C SER A 4 15.77 -6.48 9.98
N TYR A 5 16.23 -7.61 9.48
CA TYR A 5 16.63 -7.67 8.08
C TYR A 5 15.45 -7.50 7.13
N ASN A 6 14.24 -7.56 7.63
CA ASN A 6 13.06 -7.36 6.80
C ASN A 6 12.43 -5.98 7.00
N ASP A 7 13.14 -5.05 7.66
CA ASP A 7 12.70 -3.67 7.71
C ASP A 7 12.77 -3.08 6.32
N ILE A 8 11.64 -2.58 5.84
CA ILE A 8 11.54 -1.98 4.53
C ILE A 8 11.20 -0.52 4.73
N ARG A 9 11.95 0.34 4.07
CA ARG A 9 11.63 1.77 4.08
C ARG A 9 10.40 2.00 3.24
N VAL A 10 9.36 2.56 3.84
CA VAL A 10 8.11 2.88 3.16
C VAL A 10 7.88 4.38 3.31
N ASP A 11 7.86 5.07 2.18
CA ASP A 11 7.55 6.50 2.12
C ASP A 11 6.16 6.69 1.52
N ILE A 12 5.55 7.84 1.82
CA ILE A 12 4.23 8.19 1.31
C ILE A 12 4.37 9.44 0.46
N HIS A 13 4.06 9.31 -0.83
CA HIS A 13 4.02 10.45 -1.73
C HIS A 13 2.78 11.30 -1.43
N SER A 14 2.87 12.61 -1.66
CA SER A 14 1.75 13.52 -1.39
C SER A 14 0.49 13.12 -2.14
N SER A 15 0.61 12.51 -3.31
CA SER A 15 -0.53 12.04 -4.10
C SER A 15 -1.38 11.02 -3.34
N ALA A 16 -0.79 10.28 -2.41
CA ALA A 16 -1.51 9.29 -1.62
C ALA A 16 -2.34 9.91 -0.49
N LEU A 17 -2.12 11.19 -0.19
CA LEU A 17 -2.79 11.86 0.91
C LEU A 17 -4.04 12.61 0.48
N LYS A 18 -4.32 12.70 -0.80
CA LYS A 18 -5.39 13.57 -1.31
C LYS A 18 -6.80 13.06 -0.98
N HIS A 19 -6.94 11.80 -0.62
CA HIS A 19 -8.25 11.22 -0.31
C HIS A 19 -8.54 11.20 1.19
N GLY A 20 -7.71 11.85 2.01
CA GLY A 20 -7.98 12.03 3.42
C GLY A 20 -7.66 10.85 4.31
N ILE A 21 -6.97 9.82 3.79
CA ILE A 21 -6.55 8.69 4.62
C ILE A 21 -5.31 9.12 5.40
N THR A 22 -5.27 8.79 6.69
CA THR A 22 -4.14 9.16 7.55
C THR A 22 -2.88 8.38 7.16
N ARG A 23 -1.73 8.96 7.47
CA ARG A 23 -0.45 8.29 7.23
C ARG A 23 -0.37 6.95 7.96
N ASP A 24 -0.85 6.91 9.20
CA ASP A 24 -0.81 5.68 9.99
C ASP A 24 -1.63 4.57 9.33
N ASP A 25 -2.81 4.89 8.84
CA ASP A 25 -3.65 3.90 8.17
C ASP A 25 -3.02 3.44 6.85
N ILE A 26 -2.44 4.36 6.10
CA ILE A 26 -1.76 4.03 4.84
C ILE A 26 -0.60 3.07 5.12
N LEU A 27 0.24 3.39 6.10
CA LEU A 27 1.40 2.54 6.43
C LEU A 27 0.95 1.18 6.93
N ALA A 28 -0.10 1.14 7.73
CA ALA A 28 -0.62 -0.13 8.26
C ALA A 28 -1.05 -1.05 7.12
N VAL A 29 -1.81 -0.52 6.15
CA VAL A 29 -2.29 -1.33 5.02
C VAL A 29 -1.14 -1.67 4.07
N ALA A 30 -0.26 -0.72 3.79
CA ALA A 30 0.88 -0.99 2.91
C ALA A 30 1.76 -2.12 3.44
N SER A 31 1.87 -2.24 4.77
CA SER A 31 2.74 -3.21 5.42
C SER A 31 2.05 -4.53 5.74
N ALA A 32 0.74 -4.49 5.99
CA ALA A 32 -0.02 -5.67 6.47
C ALA A 32 -1.29 -5.86 5.64
N TYR A 33 -1.11 -5.95 4.34
CA TYR A 33 -2.23 -6.13 3.41
C TYR A 33 -2.69 -7.59 3.38
N LEU A 34 -3.91 -7.79 2.90
CA LEU A 34 -4.48 -9.13 2.71
C LEU A 34 -4.04 -9.74 1.40
N VAL A 35 -4.05 -8.94 0.33
CA VAL A 35 -3.66 -9.40 -1.01
C VAL A 35 -2.91 -8.28 -1.71
N ALA A 36 -2.05 -8.67 -2.65
CA ALA A 36 -1.33 -7.74 -3.50
C ALA A 36 -1.34 -8.26 -4.93
N TYR A 37 -1.53 -7.36 -5.87
CA TYR A 37 -1.58 -7.67 -7.29
C TYR A 37 -0.61 -6.77 -8.04
N SER A 38 0.13 -7.37 -8.97
CA SER A 38 0.98 -6.58 -9.86
C SER A 38 0.12 -5.78 -10.83
N LEU A 39 0.51 -4.52 -11.04
CA LEU A 39 -0.20 -3.63 -11.96
C LEU A 39 0.56 -3.45 -13.28
N GLY A 40 1.49 -4.33 -13.60
CA GLY A 40 2.21 -4.28 -14.85
C GLY A 40 3.67 -4.67 -14.67
N ASP A 41 4.42 -4.57 -15.77
CA ASP A 41 5.81 -4.99 -15.82
C ASP A 41 6.79 -3.84 -15.78
N GLU A 42 6.33 -2.64 -15.44
CA GLU A 42 7.21 -1.48 -15.38
C GLU A 42 8.21 -1.58 -14.23
N HIS A 43 9.26 -0.75 -14.33
CA HIS A 43 10.19 -0.52 -13.24
C HIS A 43 10.15 0.93 -12.85
N PRO A 44 9.97 1.24 -11.56
CA PRO A 44 9.79 0.29 -10.46
C PRO A 44 8.48 -0.47 -10.57
N ALA A 45 8.44 -1.65 -9.98
CA ALA A 45 7.23 -2.46 -9.96
C ALA A 45 6.11 -1.70 -9.24
N ARG A 46 4.88 -1.93 -9.68
CA ARG A 46 3.71 -1.26 -9.11
C ARG A 46 2.73 -2.33 -8.62
N GLU A 47 2.30 -2.19 -7.39
CA GLU A 47 1.38 -3.16 -6.78
C GLU A 47 0.15 -2.47 -6.23
N LEU A 48 -1.00 -3.11 -6.44
CA LEU A 48 -2.23 -2.80 -5.73
C LEU A 48 -2.29 -3.67 -4.49
N ARG A 49 -2.41 -3.06 -3.32
CA ARG A 49 -2.53 -3.76 -2.06
C ARG A 49 -3.88 -3.43 -1.43
N LEU A 50 -4.60 -4.45 -1.01
CA LEU A 50 -5.89 -4.30 -0.34
C LEU A 50 -5.75 -4.79 1.09
N GLY A 51 -6.24 -4.01 2.04
CA GLY A 51 -6.18 -4.38 3.44
C GLY A 51 -7.09 -3.51 4.28
N PHE A 52 -7.36 -3.96 5.49
CA PHE A 52 -8.22 -3.25 6.42
C PHE A 52 -7.40 -2.39 7.38
N THR A 53 -7.90 -1.19 7.65
CA THR A 53 -7.38 -0.38 8.75
C THR A 53 -7.79 -1.02 10.08
N GLN A 54 -7.23 -0.53 11.15
CA GLN A 54 -7.58 -1.00 12.48
C GLN A 54 -9.06 -0.81 12.78
N SER A 55 -9.67 0.23 12.23
CA SER A 55 -11.11 0.49 12.42
C SER A 55 -12.00 -0.32 11.48
N GLY A 56 -11.44 -1.15 10.62
CA GLY A 56 -12.21 -2.02 9.74
C GLY A 56 -12.53 -1.43 8.37
N LEU A 57 -11.90 -0.33 8.00
CA LEU A 57 -12.11 0.27 6.68
C LEU A 57 -11.18 -0.41 5.67
N LEU A 58 -11.75 -0.92 4.59
CA LEU A 58 -10.96 -1.52 3.52
C LEU A 58 -10.37 -0.42 2.65
N LEU A 59 -9.05 -0.44 2.50
CA LEU A 59 -8.32 0.51 1.66
C LEU A 59 -7.75 -0.17 0.43
N GLU A 60 -7.70 0.59 -0.67
CA GLU A 60 -6.87 0.27 -1.82
C GLU A 60 -5.64 1.18 -1.77
N VAL A 61 -4.48 0.58 -1.86
CA VAL A 61 -3.20 1.29 -1.78
C VAL A 61 -2.36 0.85 -2.96
N VAL A 62 -1.78 1.81 -3.68
CA VAL A 62 -0.87 1.51 -4.79
C VAL A 62 0.53 1.89 -4.35
N VAL A 63 1.45 0.96 -4.53
CA VAL A 63 2.81 1.07 -4.03
C VAL A 63 3.80 0.84 -5.16
N LEU A 64 4.78 1.72 -5.28
CA LEU A 64 5.95 1.48 -6.12
C LEU A 64 6.96 0.70 -5.29
N VAL A 65 7.44 -0.41 -5.83
CA VAL A 65 8.42 -1.26 -5.16
C VAL A 65 9.73 -1.15 -5.95
N PHE A 66 10.74 -0.59 -5.31
CA PHE A 66 12.03 -0.37 -5.96
C PHE A 66 12.93 -1.60 -5.81
N ASP A 67 13.87 -1.76 -6.73
CA ASP A 67 14.73 -2.94 -6.76
C ASP A 67 15.51 -3.16 -5.47
N GLN A 68 15.89 -2.07 -4.78
CA GLN A 68 16.62 -2.19 -3.52
C GLN A 68 15.70 -2.49 -2.33
N GLY A 69 14.39 -2.61 -2.56
CA GLY A 69 13.44 -2.99 -1.53
C GLY A 69 12.67 -1.86 -0.88
N SER A 70 13.05 -0.60 -1.12
CA SER A 70 12.26 0.51 -0.59
C SER A 70 10.93 0.61 -1.33
N GLU A 71 9.94 1.23 -0.70
CA GLU A 71 8.59 1.36 -1.24
C GLU A 71 8.10 2.78 -1.14
N LEU A 72 7.27 3.18 -2.10
CA LEU A 72 6.66 4.50 -2.12
C LEU A 72 5.17 4.35 -2.41
N VAL A 73 4.34 4.75 -1.45
CA VAL A 73 2.89 4.72 -1.64
C VAL A 73 2.50 5.95 -2.45
N ILE A 74 1.85 5.72 -3.60
CA ILE A 74 1.46 6.81 -4.51
C ILE A 74 -0.04 7.03 -4.57
N HIS A 75 -0.83 6.13 -3.96
CA HIS A 75 -2.29 6.21 -3.98
C HIS A 75 -2.84 5.48 -2.76
N ALA A 76 -3.85 6.07 -2.12
CA ALA A 76 -4.55 5.42 -1.00
C ALA A 76 -5.94 6.01 -0.89
N MET A 77 -6.94 5.16 -0.88
CA MET A 77 -8.32 5.59 -0.67
C MET A 77 -9.15 4.40 -0.19
N LYS A 78 -10.37 4.69 0.26
CA LYS A 78 -11.35 3.65 0.53
C LYS A 78 -11.50 2.80 -0.72
N ALA A 79 -11.43 1.49 -0.57
CA ALA A 79 -11.45 0.58 -1.71
C ALA A 79 -12.75 0.71 -2.49
N ARG A 80 -12.62 0.79 -3.81
CA ARG A 80 -13.77 0.81 -4.71
C ARG A 80 -14.42 -0.55 -4.72
N ARG A 81 -15.74 -0.55 -4.89
CA ARG A 81 -16.50 -1.79 -4.85
C ARG A 81 -16.01 -2.82 -5.87
N SER A 82 -15.52 -2.34 -7.01
CA SER A 82 -15.01 -3.23 -8.06
C SER A 82 -13.82 -4.08 -7.60
N TYR A 83 -13.15 -3.69 -6.52
CA TYR A 83 -12.01 -4.45 -6.00
C TYR A 83 -12.41 -5.49 -4.95
N PHE A 84 -13.67 -5.50 -4.53
CA PHE A 84 -14.11 -6.44 -3.49
C PHE A 84 -13.97 -7.90 -3.96
N ASP A 85 -14.12 -8.15 -5.25
CA ASP A 85 -13.99 -9.49 -5.81
C ASP A 85 -12.55 -10.00 -5.77
N LEU A 86 -11.59 -9.14 -5.52
CA LEU A 86 -10.16 -9.50 -5.44
C LEU A 86 -9.77 -10.01 -4.06
N LEU A 87 -10.65 -9.87 -3.07
CA LEU A 87 -10.37 -10.35 -1.72
C LEU A 87 -10.40 -11.86 -1.67
N PRO A 88 -9.58 -12.46 -0.81
CA PRO A 88 -9.56 -13.91 -0.66
C PRO A 88 -10.85 -14.47 -0.09
#